data_ede5bad8157740ad8b923a6d67918d03
#
_entry.id   ede5bad8157740ad8b923a6d67918d03
#
_cell.length_a   1.000
_cell.length_b   1.000
_cell.length_c   1.000
_cell.angle_alpha   90.00
_cell.angle_beta   90.00
_cell.angle_gamma   90.00
#
_symmetry.space_group_name_H-M   'P 1'
#
loop_
_entity.id
_entity.type
_entity.pdbx_description
1 polymer ?
#
loop_
_entity_poly.entity_id
_entity_poly.type
_entity_poly.pdbx_seq_one_letter_code
_entity_poly.pdbx_strand_id
1 'polypeptide(L)'
;LTSAARIETSRLEIICGQHPAPQTGLSDATAVMVRGCLAGLGAGAVLALLSLGLNEIHIRAEACETCSWSILFPRLAEQVHIAQTISHACTTGGIVFHTQDPSDLAERPVWDAHNLPLSRRDLFRLASRQGQVAAARMLSQGTQTRHARPSRDRARMAAAVEQLKTGGLSPDVTLDHLGFADLQISPECSACAACTRVCSTGALRMHQEVESFQITFNAAWCTGCGLCRDVCAIAAVQLNFNPPVQVVFSGERVAASGELIRCDRCNALTAVQPGKKLCPACEYRRSHPFGAKLPPGLQQNYLLGKNRKQ
;
A
#
# COMPACT_ATOMS: atom_id res chain seq x y z
N LEU A 1 9.69 25.58 -3.05
CA LEU A 1 10.24 26.22 -1.87
C LEU A 1 11.40 27.09 -2.28
N THR A 2 11.21 28.39 -2.32
CA THR A 2 12.17 29.39 -2.79
C THR A 2 13.17 29.74 -1.72
N SER A 3 14.20 30.51 -2.10
CA SER A 3 15.16 31.17 -1.23
C SER A 3 14.54 32.04 -0.11
N ALA A 4 13.26 32.40 -0.19
CA ALA A 4 12.52 33.04 0.89
C ALA A 4 11.77 32.05 1.80
N ALA A 5 11.55 30.85 1.33
CA ALA A 5 11.01 29.73 2.10
C ALA A 5 12.03 28.57 2.09
N ARG A 6 13.29 28.83 2.33
CA ARG A 6 14.15 27.82 2.91
C ARG A 6 13.47 27.44 4.22
N ILE A 7 12.94 26.22 4.28
CA ILE A 7 12.66 25.55 5.53
C ILE A 7 14.04 25.44 6.18
N GLU A 8 14.44 26.47 6.89
CA GLU A 8 15.71 26.48 7.65
C GLU A 8 15.63 25.50 8.80
N THR A 9 14.40 25.09 9.14
CA THR A 9 14.13 24.06 10.14
C THR A 9 13.95 22.72 9.44
N SER A 10 14.70 21.75 9.87
CA SER A 10 14.56 20.34 9.45
C SER A 10 13.28 19.69 10.01
N ARG A 11 12.41 20.47 10.67
CA ARG A 11 11.19 20.08 11.36
C ARG A 11 9.96 20.67 10.67
N LEU A 12 8.95 19.84 10.42
CA LEU A 12 7.67 20.24 9.85
C LEU A 12 6.55 19.92 10.85
N GLU A 13 5.70 20.89 11.13
CA GLU A 13 4.49 20.69 11.91
C GLU A 13 3.27 20.78 11.00
N ILE A 14 2.41 19.74 11.05
CA ILE A 14 1.18 19.66 10.27
C ILE A 14 -0.01 19.79 11.19
N ILE A 15 -0.86 20.79 10.90
CA ILE A 15 -2.00 21.14 11.72
C ILE A 15 -3.28 21.19 10.88
N CYS A 16 -4.40 20.84 11.49
CA CYS A 16 -5.73 20.92 10.86
C CYS A 16 -6.25 22.36 10.88
N GLY A 17 -6.92 22.80 9.81
CA GLY A 17 -7.56 24.12 9.74
C GLY A 17 -8.74 24.30 10.71
N GLN A 18 -9.22 23.24 11.35
CA GLN A 18 -10.23 23.27 12.40
C GLN A 18 -9.62 23.26 13.81
N HIS A 19 -8.30 23.29 13.93
CA HIS A 19 -7.63 23.36 15.22
C HIS A 19 -7.99 24.68 15.93
N PRO A 20 -8.33 24.68 17.24
CA PRO A 20 -8.79 25.89 17.96
C PRO A 20 -7.72 26.98 18.03
N ALA A 21 -6.44 26.60 18.08
CA ALA A 21 -5.31 27.54 18.16
C ALA A 21 -4.23 27.19 17.12
N PRO A 22 -4.48 27.34 15.79
CA PRO A 22 -3.54 26.92 14.77
C PRO A 22 -2.25 27.75 14.76
N GLN A 23 -2.26 28.97 15.32
CA GLN A 23 -1.12 29.87 15.38
C GLN A 23 -0.13 29.53 16.51
N THR A 24 -0.55 28.68 17.46
CA THR A 24 0.27 28.26 18.59
C THR A 24 0.84 26.88 18.32
N GLY A 25 2.12 26.70 18.45
CA GLY A 25 2.79 25.42 18.20
C GLY A 25 4.28 25.45 18.45
N LEU A 26 5.01 24.46 17.95
CA LEU A 26 6.44 24.34 18.15
C LEU A 26 7.20 25.53 17.56
N SER A 27 8.05 26.15 18.36
CA SER A 27 8.77 27.39 18.00
C SER A 27 9.83 27.16 16.93
N ASP A 28 10.39 25.95 16.86
CA ASP A 28 11.49 25.56 15.97
C ASP A 28 11.05 24.74 14.74
N ALA A 29 9.74 24.62 14.52
CA ALA A 29 9.16 23.89 13.39
C ALA A 29 8.48 24.84 12.39
N THR A 30 8.58 24.51 11.11
CA THR A 30 7.77 25.15 10.07
C THR A 30 6.35 24.59 10.12
N ALA A 31 5.36 25.45 10.41
CA ALA A 31 3.98 25.02 10.52
C ALA A 31 3.23 25.13 9.20
N VAL A 32 2.56 24.05 8.83
CA VAL A 32 1.72 23.97 7.63
C VAL A 32 0.31 23.56 8.05
N MET A 33 -0.66 24.40 7.72
CA MET A 33 -2.07 24.14 7.95
C MET A 33 -2.72 23.50 6.72
N VAL A 34 -3.40 22.38 6.96
CA VAL A 34 -4.23 21.68 5.96
C VAL A 34 -5.68 22.10 6.16
N ARG A 35 -6.35 22.59 5.10
CA ARG A 35 -7.75 23.05 5.17
C ARG A 35 -8.76 21.95 5.44
N GLY A 36 -8.41 20.69 5.15
CA GLY A 36 -9.24 19.51 5.41
C GLY A 36 -8.88 18.81 6.71
N CYS A 37 -9.64 17.74 7.04
CA CYS A 37 -9.32 16.86 8.15
C CYS A 37 -8.03 16.10 7.88
N LEU A 38 -7.13 16.02 8.88
CA LEU A 38 -5.88 15.26 8.79
C LEU A 38 -6.08 13.75 8.58
N ALA A 39 -7.26 13.21 8.87
CA ALA A 39 -7.59 11.82 8.56
C ALA A 39 -7.57 11.51 7.05
N GLY A 40 -7.57 12.53 6.19
CA GLY A 40 -7.29 12.41 4.76
C GLY A 40 -5.81 12.26 4.42
N LEU A 41 -4.91 12.48 5.39
CA LEU A 41 -3.47 12.32 5.23
C LEU A 41 -3.12 10.83 5.32
N GLY A 42 -2.72 10.24 4.19
CA GLY A 42 -2.27 8.85 4.17
C GLY A 42 -0.80 8.72 4.61
N ALA A 43 -0.42 7.53 5.06
CA ALA A 43 0.95 7.21 5.45
C ALA A 43 1.96 7.49 4.32
N GLY A 44 1.58 7.24 3.07
CA GLY A 44 2.42 7.55 1.91
C GLY A 44 2.67 9.03 1.70
N ALA A 45 1.74 9.91 2.12
CA ALA A 45 1.97 11.34 2.06
C ALA A 45 2.98 11.80 3.12
N VAL A 46 2.89 11.27 4.34
CA VAL A 46 3.83 11.58 5.44
C VAL A 46 5.24 11.10 5.08
N LEU A 47 5.39 9.85 4.62
CA LEU A 47 6.69 9.31 4.19
C LEU A 47 7.28 10.09 3.00
N ALA A 48 6.46 10.56 2.08
CA ALA A 48 6.93 11.39 0.98
C ALA A 48 7.49 12.73 1.45
N LEU A 49 6.97 13.31 2.53
CA LEU A 49 7.54 14.51 3.14
C LEU A 49 8.91 14.24 3.76
N LEU A 50 9.10 13.10 4.46
CA LEU A 50 10.42 12.70 4.95
C LEU A 50 11.43 12.51 3.81
N SER A 51 11.01 11.93 2.68
CA SER A 51 11.88 11.75 1.52
C SER A 51 12.35 13.05 0.86
N LEU A 52 11.77 14.20 1.24
CA LEU A 52 12.24 15.54 0.82
C LEU A 52 13.40 16.07 1.67
N GLY A 53 13.87 15.30 2.66
CA GLY A 53 15.01 15.67 3.50
C GLY A 53 14.61 16.32 4.83
N LEU A 54 13.36 16.16 5.26
CA LEU A 54 12.94 16.56 6.61
C LEU A 54 13.47 15.53 7.64
N ASN A 55 13.95 16.02 8.77
CA ASN A 55 14.40 15.18 9.86
C ASN A 55 13.26 14.74 10.78
N GLU A 56 12.22 15.59 10.91
CA GLU A 56 11.13 15.33 11.82
C GLU A 56 9.81 15.93 11.33
N ILE A 57 8.73 15.16 11.49
CA ILE A 57 7.36 15.60 11.16
C ILE A 57 6.50 15.47 12.40
N HIS A 58 5.92 16.58 12.83
CA HIS A 58 4.98 16.65 13.94
C HIS A 58 3.55 16.74 13.41
N ILE A 59 2.67 15.85 13.84
CA ILE A 59 1.26 15.85 13.46
C ILE A 59 0.44 16.22 14.69
N ARG A 60 -0.22 17.37 14.63
CA ARG A 60 -1.00 17.96 15.73
C ARG A 60 -2.43 17.41 15.71
N ALA A 61 -2.77 16.56 16.65
CA ALA A 61 -4.06 15.87 16.73
C ALA A 61 -4.76 15.98 18.09
N GLU A 62 -4.23 16.79 19.00
CA GLU A 62 -4.74 16.98 20.37
C GLU A 62 -6.20 17.45 20.41
N ALA A 63 -6.63 18.23 19.42
CA ALA A 63 -8.02 18.69 19.31
C ALA A 63 -8.94 17.69 18.57
N CYS A 64 -8.43 16.55 18.09
CA CYS A 64 -9.22 15.63 17.26
C CYS A 64 -10.28 14.86 18.04
N GLU A 65 -10.06 14.58 19.33
CA GLU A 65 -11.02 13.84 20.16
C GLU A 65 -12.29 14.65 20.43
N THR A 66 -12.19 15.96 20.54
CA THR A 66 -13.32 16.88 20.78
C THR A 66 -13.91 17.48 19.50
N CYS A 67 -13.32 17.15 18.34
CA CYS A 67 -13.74 17.64 17.04
C CYS A 67 -15.04 17.00 16.58
N SER A 68 -15.88 17.72 15.82
CA SER A 68 -17.08 17.18 15.18
C SER A 68 -16.80 16.00 14.24
N TRP A 69 -15.55 15.80 13.82
CA TRP A 69 -15.07 14.71 12.96
C TRP A 69 -14.25 13.67 13.74
N SER A 70 -14.40 13.60 15.07
CA SER A 70 -13.66 12.70 15.97
C SER A 70 -13.75 11.23 15.53
N ILE A 71 -14.87 10.81 14.91
CA ILE A 71 -15.05 9.47 14.34
C ILE A 71 -13.94 9.07 13.36
N LEU A 72 -13.23 10.04 12.76
CA LEU A 72 -12.12 9.80 11.85
C LEU A 72 -10.75 9.71 12.55
N PHE A 73 -10.67 10.01 13.85
CA PHE A 73 -9.41 9.99 14.60
C PHE A 73 -8.71 8.63 14.58
N PRO A 74 -9.40 7.47 14.76
CA PRO A 74 -8.74 6.16 14.69
C PRO A 74 -8.05 5.91 13.34
N ARG A 75 -8.66 6.40 12.24
CA ARG A 75 -8.04 6.30 10.91
C ARG A 75 -6.77 7.13 10.80
N LEU A 76 -6.75 8.35 11.36
CA LEU A 76 -5.54 9.17 11.39
C LEU A 76 -4.44 8.47 12.18
N ALA A 77 -4.76 7.98 13.38
CA ALA A 77 -3.82 7.27 14.24
C ALA A 77 -3.21 6.03 13.54
N GLU A 78 -4.05 5.25 12.85
CA GLU A 78 -3.59 4.10 12.05
C GLU A 78 -2.61 4.53 10.95
N GLN A 79 -2.93 5.57 10.18
CA GLN A 79 -2.06 6.04 9.09
C GLN A 79 -0.73 6.60 9.61
N VAL A 80 -0.75 7.31 10.73
CA VAL A 80 0.46 7.80 11.38
C VAL A 80 1.29 6.63 11.90
N HIS A 81 0.67 5.65 12.53
CA HIS A 81 1.36 4.45 13.04
C HIS A 81 2.03 3.67 11.91
N ILE A 82 1.35 3.49 10.75
CA ILE A 82 1.97 2.88 9.56
C ILE A 82 3.21 3.67 9.14
N ALA A 83 3.10 5.00 9.07
CA ALA A 83 4.20 5.85 8.65
C ALA A 83 5.38 5.79 9.64
N GLN A 84 5.11 5.80 10.96
CA GLN A 84 6.11 5.66 12.01
C GLN A 84 6.84 4.30 11.92
N THR A 85 6.11 3.22 11.77
CA THR A 85 6.68 1.85 11.65
C THR A 85 7.62 1.75 10.46
N ILE A 86 7.19 2.28 9.31
CA ILE A 86 8.00 2.26 8.07
C ILE A 86 9.22 3.20 8.20
N SER A 87 9.04 4.41 8.75
CA SER A 87 10.14 5.36 8.97
C SER A 87 11.21 4.78 9.91
N HIS A 88 10.78 4.12 10.97
CA HIS A 88 11.68 3.41 11.89
C HIS A 88 12.47 2.30 11.17
N ALA A 89 11.81 1.53 10.30
CA ALA A 89 12.49 0.50 9.52
C ALA A 89 13.53 1.07 8.53
N CYS A 90 13.29 2.31 8.02
CA CYS A 90 14.23 3.01 7.15
C CYS A 90 15.37 3.69 7.93
N THR A 91 15.37 3.67 9.27
CA THR A 91 16.33 4.39 10.14
C THR A 91 16.46 5.88 9.79
N THR A 92 15.37 6.47 9.33
CA THR A 92 15.30 7.88 8.90
C THR A 92 14.40 8.67 9.85
N GLY A 93 14.34 9.97 9.66
CA GLY A 93 13.64 10.99 10.45
C GLY A 93 12.41 10.59 11.28
N GLY A 94 12.18 11.30 12.33
CA GLY A 94 11.11 11.05 13.30
C GLY A 94 9.74 11.47 12.80
N ILE A 95 8.69 10.72 13.20
CA ILE A 95 7.30 11.15 13.06
C ILE A 95 6.70 11.20 14.47
N VAL A 96 6.35 12.37 14.94
CA VAL A 96 5.78 12.60 16.26
C VAL A 96 4.28 12.87 16.12
N PHE A 97 3.49 12.09 16.84
CA PHE A 97 2.04 12.24 16.85
C PHE A 97 1.59 12.82 18.18
N HIS A 98 1.12 14.07 18.15
CA HIS A 98 0.69 14.78 19.34
C HIS A 98 -0.81 14.56 19.56
N THR A 99 -1.15 13.80 20.61
CA THR A 99 -2.53 13.63 21.11
C THR A 99 -2.81 14.51 22.31
N GLN A 100 -1.79 15.17 22.84
CA GLN A 100 -1.85 16.17 23.91
C GLN A 100 -1.03 17.38 23.49
N ASP A 101 -1.33 18.54 24.06
CA ASP A 101 -0.58 19.75 23.80
C ASP A 101 0.91 19.56 24.14
N PRO A 102 1.82 19.89 23.20
CA PRO A 102 3.24 19.91 23.50
C PRO A 102 3.56 20.92 24.61
N SER A 103 4.62 20.68 25.36
CA SER A 103 5.02 21.54 26.49
C SER A 103 5.66 22.86 26.08
N ASP A 104 6.15 22.96 24.85
CA ASP A 104 6.90 24.12 24.35
C ASP A 104 6.17 24.76 23.16
N LEU A 105 5.09 25.47 23.46
CA LEU A 105 4.27 26.17 22.49
C LEU A 105 4.57 27.68 22.44
N ALA A 106 4.73 28.18 21.22
CA ALA A 106 4.88 29.61 20.95
C ALA A 106 3.95 30.07 19.82
N GLU A 107 3.64 31.36 19.77
CA GLU A 107 3.01 31.97 18.60
C GLU A 107 4.00 31.99 17.43
N ARG A 108 3.55 31.49 16.26
CA ARG A 108 4.36 31.37 15.07
C ARG A 108 3.55 31.53 13.78
N PRO A 109 4.19 31.90 12.66
CA PRO A 109 3.52 31.96 11.38
C PRO A 109 3.13 30.54 10.93
N VAL A 110 1.92 30.45 10.37
CA VAL A 110 1.38 29.18 9.81
C VAL A 110 1.16 29.36 8.31
N TRP A 111 1.72 28.44 7.54
CA TRP A 111 1.54 28.42 6.08
C TRP A 111 0.32 27.60 5.69
N ASP A 112 -0.55 28.17 4.86
CA ASP A 112 -1.66 27.42 4.26
C ASP A 112 -1.13 26.50 3.17
N ALA A 113 -1.36 25.19 3.32
CA ALA A 113 -0.92 24.17 2.35
C ALA A 113 -1.47 24.39 0.92
N HIS A 114 -2.60 25.09 0.79
CA HIS A 114 -3.24 25.39 -0.50
C HIS A 114 -2.78 26.72 -1.09
N ASN A 115 -2.09 27.55 -0.32
CA ASN A 115 -1.64 28.87 -0.73
C ASN A 115 -0.17 29.12 -0.31
N LEU A 116 0.69 28.16 -0.61
CA LEU A 116 2.12 28.33 -0.38
C LEU A 116 2.67 29.45 -1.27
N PRO A 117 3.51 30.35 -0.74
CA PRO A 117 4.14 31.42 -1.52
C PRO A 117 5.23 30.83 -2.44
N LEU A 118 4.80 30.21 -3.53
CA LEU A 118 5.70 29.69 -4.55
C LEU A 118 6.01 30.78 -5.56
N SER A 119 7.30 31.03 -5.83
CA SER A 119 7.68 31.90 -6.93
C SER A 119 7.38 31.23 -8.27
N ARG A 120 7.20 32.03 -9.35
CA ARG A 120 7.02 31.51 -10.70
C ARG A 120 8.15 30.53 -11.10
N ARG A 121 9.36 30.81 -10.65
CA ARG A 121 10.56 29.98 -10.93
C ARG A 121 10.45 28.59 -10.26
N ASP A 122 9.87 28.50 -9.06
CA ASP A 122 9.69 27.23 -8.36
C ASP A 122 8.55 26.41 -8.96
N LEU A 123 7.48 27.08 -9.40
CA LEU A 123 6.43 26.43 -10.19
C LEU A 123 6.99 25.79 -11.46
N PHE A 124 7.89 26.48 -12.20
CA PHE A 124 8.55 25.90 -13.36
C PHE A 124 9.46 24.73 -13.01
N ARG A 125 10.22 24.79 -11.91
CA ARG A 125 11.06 23.67 -11.45
C ARG A 125 10.23 22.47 -11.02
N LEU A 126 9.11 22.69 -10.32
CA LEU A 126 8.16 21.64 -9.96
C LEU A 126 7.49 21.03 -11.20
N ALA A 127 7.05 21.87 -12.14
CA ALA A 127 6.44 21.44 -13.40
C ALA A 127 7.42 20.64 -14.27
N SER A 128 8.70 21.06 -14.36
CA SER A 128 9.71 20.31 -15.11
C SER A 128 10.01 18.94 -14.50
N ARG A 129 10.12 18.84 -13.16
CA ARG A 129 10.28 17.55 -12.47
C ARG A 129 9.06 16.65 -12.64
N GLN A 130 7.84 17.20 -12.52
CA GLN A 130 6.62 16.45 -12.77
C GLN A 130 6.45 16.06 -14.26
N GLY A 131 6.88 16.93 -15.17
CA GLY A 131 6.90 16.65 -16.61
C GLY A 131 7.84 15.49 -16.97
N GLN A 132 9.03 15.41 -16.38
CA GLN A 132 9.95 14.29 -16.58
C GLN A 132 9.38 12.97 -16.04
N VAL A 133 8.74 13.00 -14.87
CA VAL A 133 8.07 11.83 -14.30
C VAL A 133 6.84 11.42 -15.12
N ALA A 134 6.07 12.39 -15.64
CA ALA A 134 4.94 12.11 -16.52
C ALA A 134 5.38 11.56 -17.87
N ALA A 135 6.43 12.10 -18.48
CA ALA A 135 7.01 11.58 -19.72
C ALA A 135 7.57 10.17 -19.55
N ALA A 136 8.30 9.89 -18.47
CA ALA A 136 8.77 8.54 -18.14
C ALA A 136 7.61 7.56 -17.95
N ARG A 137 6.51 8.00 -17.34
CA ARG A 137 5.28 7.18 -17.19
C ARG A 137 4.56 6.94 -18.52
N MET A 138 4.54 7.92 -19.43
CA MET A 138 3.93 7.75 -20.77
C MET A 138 4.74 6.79 -21.64
N LEU A 139 6.06 6.82 -21.55
CA LEU A 139 6.94 5.91 -22.30
C LEU A 139 6.87 4.46 -21.77
N SER A 140 6.52 4.27 -20.50
CA SER A 140 6.32 2.94 -19.91
C SER A 140 4.89 2.39 -20.07
N GLN A 141 3.95 3.18 -20.59
CA GLN A 141 2.58 2.75 -20.87
C GLN A 141 2.48 2.19 -22.31
N GLY A 142 3.09 1.03 -22.55
CA GLY A 142 2.61 0.13 -23.61
C GLY A 142 1.14 -0.19 -23.36
N THR A 143 0.38 -0.43 -24.43
CA THR A 143 -1.06 -0.76 -24.47
C THR A 143 -1.47 -1.76 -23.38
N GLN A 144 -1.73 -1.25 -22.17
CA GLN A 144 -2.18 -2.07 -21.05
C GLN A 144 -3.71 -2.01 -20.99
N THR A 145 -4.34 -3.16 -21.16
CA THR A 145 -5.66 -3.47 -20.62
C THR A 145 -5.83 -2.80 -19.25
N ARG A 146 -7.05 -2.38 -18.89
CA ARG A 146 -7.37 -1.71 -17.60
C ARG A 146 -6.98 -2.62 -16.43
N HIS A 147 -5.69 -2.66 -16.12
CA HIS A 147 -5.20 -3.35 -14.92
C HIS A 147 -5.57 -2.52 -13.69
N ALA A 148 -6.03 -3.22 -12.67
CA ALA A 148 -6.18 -2.67 -11.34
C ALA A 148 -4.87 -1.98 -10.91
N ARG A 149 -4.99 -0.83 -10.23
CA ARG A 149 -3.83 -0.03 -9.82
C ARG A 149 -3.86 0.17 -8.31
N PRO A 150 -2.71 0.26 -7.65
CA PRO A 150 -2.66 0.60 -6.25
C PRO A 150 -3.27 1.99 -6.02
N SER A 151 -3.74 2.24 -4.80
CA SER A 151 -4.16 3.59 -4.42
C SER A 151 -3.00 4.58 -4.59
N ARG A 152 -3.33 5.86 -4.78
CA ARG A 152 -2.30 6.91 -4.90
C ARG A 152 -1.38 6.95 -3.69
N ASP A 153 -1.92 6.69 -2.50
CA ASP A 153 -1.16 6.68 -1.26
C ASP A 153 -0.18 5.51 -1.21
N ARG A 154 -0.60 4.29 -1.58
CA ARG A 154 0.27 3.12 -1.68
C ARG A 154 1.40 3.30 -2.69
N ALA A 155 1.10 3.87 -3.84
CA ALA A 155 2.12 4.17 -4.86
C ALA A 155 3.13 5.21 -4.36
N ARG A 156 2.65 6.24 -3.63
CA ARG A 156 3.49 7.27 -3.03
C ARG A 156 4.36 6.70 -1.92
N MET A 157 3.79 5.85 -1.07
CA MET A 157 4.49 5.14 -0.01
C MET A 157 5.65 4.31 -0.57
N ALA A 158 5.41 3.48 -1.57
CA ALA A 158 6.45 2.67 -2.21
C ALA A 158 7.58 3.54 -2.79
N ALA A 159 7.23 4.65 -3.46
CA ALA A 159 8.20 5.59 -3.99
C ALA A 159 9.02 6.30 -2.90
N ALA A 160 8.40 6.67 -1.79
CA ALA A 160 9.07 7.29 -0.66
C ALA A 160 10.05 6.33 0.02
N VAL A 161 9.62 5.09 0.28
CA VAL A 161 10.48 4.06 0.88
C VAL A 161 11.70 3.77 0.00
N GLU A 162 11.53 3.75 -1.34
CA GLU A 162 12.65 3.56 -2.26
C GLU A 162 13.73 4.65 -2.11
N GLN A 163 13.33 5.88 -1.78
CA GLN A 163 14.26 6.99 -1.55
C GLN A 163 14.85 6.98 -0.13
N LEU A 164 14.08 6.50 0.86
CA LEU A 164 14.48 6.50 2.27
C LEU A 164 15.38 5.32 2.64
N LYS A 165 15.29 4.18 1.96
CA LYS A 165 16.01 2.94 2.27
C LYS A 165 17.50 2.93 1.89
N THR A 166 18.16 4.08 1.83
CA THR A 166 19.56 4.21 1.39
C THR A 166 20.56 3.36 2.18
N GLY A 167 20.25 3.05 3.44
CA GLY A 167 21.03 2.16 4.33
C GLY A 167 20.49 0.73 4.43
N GLY A 168 19.46 0.36 3.65
CA GLY A 168 18.69 -0.87 3.82
C GLY A 168 17.45 -0.68 4.69
N LEU A 169 16.70 -1.76 4.88
CA LEU A 169 15.52 -1.79 5.77
C LEU A 169 15.83 -2.72 6.95
N SER A 170 15.45 -2.32 8.15
CA SER A 170 15.60 -3.17 9.34
C SER A 170 14.80 -4.48 9.16
N PRO A 171 15.44 -5.65 9.33
CA PRO A 171 14.77 -6.94 9.13
C PRO A 171 13.77 -7.27 10.22
N ASP A 172 13.91 -6.68 11.40
CA ASP A 172 13.12 -7.03 12.59
C ASP A 172 11.79 -6.28 12.68
N VAL A 173 11.59 -5.28 11.82
CA VAL A 173 10.36 -4.49 11.82
C VAL A 173 9.30 -5.14 10.94
N THR A 174 8.13 -5.42 11.52
CA THR A 174 6.99 -6.03 10.83
C THR A 174 5.80 -5.06 10.72
N LEU A 175 4.92 -5.32 9.76
CA LEU A 175 3.69 -4.54 9.52
C LEU A 175 2.46 -5.34 9.99
N ASP A 176 2.48 -5.73 11.27
CA ASP A 176 1.44 -6.54 11.86
C ASP A 176 0.08 -5.85 11.86
N HIS A 177 -0.91 -6.48 11.23
CA HIS A 177 -2.29 -5.98 11.06
C HIS A 177 -2.43 -4.57 10.45
N LEU A 178 -1.39 -4.03 9.83
CA LEU A 178 -1.39 -2.70 9.22
C LEU A 178 -1.89 -2.68 7.76
N GLY A 179 -2.71 -3.65 7.38
CA GLY A 179 -3.29 -3.73 6.04
C GLY A 179 -2.26 -4.09 4.95
N PHE A 180 -1.21 -4.84 5.30
CA PHE A 180 -0.28 -5.46 4.37
C PHE A 180 -0.36 -6.98 4.49
N ALA A 181 0.03 -7.67 3.45
CA ALA A 181 0.25 -9.11 3.52
C ALA A 181 1.37 -9.52 2.57
N ASP A 182 2.14 -10.50 2.98
CA ASP A 182 2.96 -11.27 2.07
C ASP A 182 2.18 -12.48 1.55
N LEU A 183 2.52 -12.98 0.37
CA LEU A 183 1.78 -14.02 -0.31
C LEU A 183 2.72 -15.13 -0.78
N GLN A 184 2.30 -16.35 -0.57
CA GLN A 184 2.93 -17.53 -1.12
C GLN A 184 1.91 -18.31 -1.95
N ILE A 185 2.35 -18.86 -3.07
CA ILE A 185 1.54 -19.73 -3.93
C ILE A 185 2.22 -21.09 -3.99
N SER A 186 1.50 -22.14 -3.61
CA SER A 186 2.04 -23.50 -3.61
C SER A 186 2.23 -24.03 -5.04
N PRO A 187 3.10 -25.04 -5.22
CA PRO A 187 3.34 -25.68 -6.54
C PRO A 187 2.08 -26.32 -7.16
N GLU A 188 1.05 -26.59 -6.36
CA GLU A 188 -0.22 -27.13 -6.86
C GLU A 188 -1.05 -26.08 -7.63
N CYS A 189 -0.58 -24.84 -7.75
CA CYS A 189 -1.28 -23.79 -8.49
C CYS A 189 -1.64 -24.25 -9.90
N SER A 190 -2.92 -24.16 -10.25
CA SER A 190 -3.44 -24.58 -11.57
C SER A 190 -3.37 -23.50 -12.63
N ALA A 191 -2.80 -22.34 -12.36
CA ALA A 191 -2.75 -21.19 -13.27
C ALA A 191 -4.13 -20.69 -13.75
N CYS A 192 -5.18 -20.85 -12.94
CA CYS A 192 -6.55 -20.46 -13.32
C CYS A 192 -6.79 -18.94 -13.33
N ALA A 193 -5.84 -18.15 -12.89
CA ALA A 193 -5.88 -16.69 -12.80
C ALA A 193 -7.02 -16.10 -11.91
N ALA A 194 -7.72 -16.89 -11.11
CA ALA A 194 -8.80 -16.39 -10.26
C ALA A 194 -8.30 -15.33 -9.27
N CYS A 195 -7.16 -15.59 -8.59
CA CYS A 195 -6.55 -14.68 -7.62
C CYS A 195 -6.11 -13.34 -8.24
N THR A 196 -5.62 -13.34 -9.48
CA THR A 196 -5.18 -12.12 -10.17
C THR A 196 -6.36 -11.28 -10.65
N ARG A 197 -7.48 -11.92 -11.04
CA ARG A 197 -8.70 -11.22 -11.49
C ARG A 197 -9.42 -10.49 -10.37
N VAL A 198 -9.38 -11.01 -9.13
CA VAL A 198 -10.04 -10.38 -7.98
C VAL A 198 -9.17 -9.36 -7.27
N CYS A 199 -7.89 -9.28 -7.61
CA CYS A 199 -6.97 -8.34 -6.99
C CYS A 199 -7.26 -6.90 -7.45
N SER A 200 -8.01 -6.15 -6.67
CA SER A 200 -8.44 -4.78 -6.98
C SER A 200 -7.29 -3.78 -7.08
N THR A 201 -6.17 -4.05 -6.41
CA THR A 201 -4.99 -3.17 -6.40
C THR A 201 -3.96 -3.51 -7.48
N GLY A 202 -4.14 -4.65 -8.18
CA GLY A 202 -3.15 -5.15 -9.14
C GLY A 202 -1.83 -5.60 -8.49
N ALA A 203 -1.84 -5.89 -7.19
CA ALA A 203 -0.69 -6.47 -6.49
C ALA A 203 -0.33 -7.86 -7.05
N LEU A 204 -1.32 -8.61 -7.51
CA LEU A 204 -1.16 -9.87 -8.22
C LEU A 204 -1.41 -9.68 -9.71
N ARG A 205 -0.50 -10.13 -10.55
CA ARG A 205 -0.63 -10.11 -12.00
C ARG A 205 -0.25 -11.46 -12.58
N MET A 206 -0.88 -11.82 -13.69
CA MET A 206 -0.53 -13.02 -14.43
C MET A 206 -0.05 -12.64 -15.83
N HIS A 207 1.12 -13.11 -16.17
CA HIS A 207 1.68 -13.11 -17.49
C HIS A 207 1.56 -14.53 -18.04
N GLN A 208 0.93 -14.67 -19.18
CA GLN A 208 0.69 -15.96 -19.80
C GLN A 208 1.21 -15.92 -21.23
N GLU A 209 2.00 -16.89 -21.57
CA GLU A 209 2.46 -17.19 -22.92
C GLU A 209 1.77 -18.46 -23.44
N VAL A 210 2.19 -18.96 -24.60
CA VAL A 210 1.54 -20.13 -25.22
C VAL A 210 1.65 -21.36 -24.35
N GLU A 211 2.81 -21.61 -23.76
CA GLU A 211 3.14 -22.84 -23.02
C GLU A 211 3.64 -22.55 -21.59
N SER A 212 3.59 -21.31 -21.14
CA SER A 212 4.05 -20.95 -19.80
C SER A 212 3.18 -19.89 -19.14
N PHE A 213 3.29 -19.82 -17.82
CA PHE A 213 2.70 -18.74 -17.02
C PHE A 213 3.66 -18.26 -15.95
N GLN A 214 3.47 -17.02 -15.57
CA GLN A 214 4.13 -16.40 -14.44
C GLN A 214 3.11 -15.54 -13.68
N ILE A 215 3.01 -15.75 -12.37
CA ILE A 215 2.23 -14.88 -11.47
C ILE A 215 3.24 -14.05 -10.69
N THR A 216 3.15 -12.73 -10.85
CA THR A 216 3.96 -11.78 -10.11
C THR A 216 3.16 -11.17 -8.98
N PHE A 217 3.85 -10.79 -7.90
CA PHE A 217 3.26 -10.19 -6.71
C PHE A 217 4.11 -9.02 -6.22
N ASN A 218 3.43 -7.90 -5.92
CA ASN A 218 4.03 -6.73 -5.28
C ASN A 218 3.34 -6.49 -3.92
N ALA A 219 4.04 -6.80 -2.83
CA ALA A 219 3.50 -6.72 -1.48
C ALA A 219 3.17 -5.28 -1.05
N ALA A 220 3.92 -4.28 -1.52
CA ALA A 220 3.64 -2.87 -1.23
C ALA A 220 2.28 -2.39 -1.77
N TRP A 221 1.73 -3.06 -2.78
CA TRP A 221 0.42 -2.77 -3.35
C TRP A 221 -0.71 -3.59 -2.72
N CYS A 222 -0.37 -4.64 -1.99
CA CYS A 222 -1.34 -5.51 -1.32
C CYS A 222 -2.00 -4.77 -0.16
N THR A 223 -3.32 -4.90 -0.03
CA THR A 223 -4.11 -4.35 1.08
C THR A 223 -4.50 -5.39 2.13
N GLY A 224 -3.98 -6.60 2.03
CA GLY A 224 -4.29 -7.67 2.99
C GLY A 224 -5.75 -8.14 2.98
N CYS A 225 -6.53 -7.86 1.94
CA CYS A 225 -7.97 -8.13 1.92
C CYS A 225 -8.36 -9.62 1.92
N GLY A 226 -7.44 -10.53 1.59
CA GLY A 226 -7.67 -11.97 1.62
C GLY A 226 -8.42 -12.55 0.42
N LEU A 227 -9.01 -11.75 -0.46
CA LEU A 227 -9.84 -12.22 -1.58
C LEU A 227 -9.13 -13.23 -2.48
N CYS A 228 -7.84 -13.07 -2.75
CA CYS A 228 -7.07 -13.99 -3.58
C CYS A 228 -6.99 -15.40 -2.98
N ARG A 229 -6.93 -15.51 -1.64
CA ARG A 229 -6.99 -16.78 -0.92
C ARG A 229 -8.39 -17.37 -0.98
N ASP A 230 -9.41 -16.52 -0.76
CA ASP A 230 -10.80 -16.97 -0.62
C ASP A 230 -11.39 -17.49 -1.95
N VAL A 231 -10.90 -17.02 -3.10
CA VAL A 231 -11.33 -17.51 -4.43
C VAL A 231 -10.49 -18.68 -4.95
N CYS A 232 -9.44 -19.08 -4.25
CA CYS A 232 -8.57 -20.17 -4.68
C CYS A 232 -9.23 -21.53 -4.44
N ALA A 233 -9.80 -22.12 -5.47
CA ALA A 233 -10.54 -23.39 -5.38
C ALA A 233 -9.70 -24.58 -4.90
N ILE A 234 -8.37 -24.52 -5.08
CA ILE A 234 -7.42 -25.58 -4.67
C ILE A 234 -6.61 -25.18 -3.44
N ALA A 235 -6.96 -24.05 -2.78
CA ALA A 235 -6.29 -23.54 -1.58
C ALA A 235 -4.77 -23.34 -1.72
N ALA A 236 -4.28 -23.07 -2.95
CA ALA A 236 -2.85 -22.89 -3.22
C ALA A 236 -2.30 -21.53 -2.73
N VAL A 237 -3.14 -20.56 -2.38
CA VAL A 237 -2.73 -19.22 -1.93
C VAL A 237 -2.69 -19.16 -0.42
N GLN A 238 -1.54 -18.81 0.13
CA GLN A 238 -1.33 -18.55 1.54
C GLN A 238 -0.96 -17.08 1.76
N LEU A 239 -1.42 -16.49 2.86
CA LEU A 239 -1.15 -15.09 3.22
C LEU A 239 -0.57 -15.02 4.62
N ASN A 240 0.53 -14.28 4.75
CA ASN A 240 1.09 -13.83 6.02
C ASN A 240 0.68 -12.37 6.24
N PHE A 241 -0.11 -12.09 7.27
CA PHE A 241 -0.59 -10.75 7.62
C PHE A 241 0.36 -9.97 8.54
N ASN A 242 1.49 -10.57 8.87
CA ASN A 242 2.57 -9.94 9.64
C ASN A 242 3.88 -9.94 8.84
N PRO A 243 3.92 -9.29 7.67
CA PRO A 243 5.10 -9.31 6.82
C PRO A 243 6.19 -8.37 7.35
N PRO A 244 7.47 -8.74 7.28
CA PRO A 244 8.56 -7.81 7.49
C PRO A 244 8.53 -6.64 6.50
N VAL A 245 8.87 -5.43 6.95
CA VAL A 245 8.90 -4.23 6.10
C VAL A 245 9.79 -4.44 4.87
N GLN A 246 10.94 -5.06 5.03
CA GLN A 246 11.84 -5.37 3.92
C GLN A 246 11.20 -6.27 2.85
N VAL A 247 10.36 -7.24 3.24
CA VAL A 247 9.64 -8.12 2.29
C VAL A 247 8.59 -7.33 1.53
N VAL A 248 7.86 -6.43 2.23
CA VAL A 248 6.83 -5.60 1.62
C VAL A 248 7.41 -4.66 0.56
N PHE A 249 8.56 -4.07 0.82
CA PHE A 249 9.20 -3.10 -0.08
C PHE A 249 10.38 -3.66 -0.89
N SER A 250 10.45 -4.99 -1.06
CA SER A 250 11.44 -5.64 -1.94
C SER A 250 11.14 -5.46 -3.44
N GLY A 251 9.98 -4.92 -3.79
CA GLY A 251 9.54 -4.77 -5.17
C GLY A 251 8.64 -5.91 -5.66
N GLU A 252 8.51 -6.02 -6.97
CA GLU A 252 7.73 -7.09 -7.60
C GLU A 252 8.56 -8.37 -7.67
N ARG A 253 7.95 -9.50 -7.31
CA ARG A 253 8.59 -10.83 -7.34
C ARG A 253 7.70 -11.87 -8.00
N VAL A 254 8.30 -12.93 -8.50
CA VAL A 254 7.58 -14.10 -9.00
C VAL A 254 7.04 -14.89 -7.81
N ALA A 255 5.72 -15.05 -7.76
CA ALA A 255 5.02 -15.82 -6.73
C ALA A 255 4.72 -17.25 -7.17
N ALA A 256 4.51 -17.46 -8.47
CA ALA A 256 4.39 -18.78 -9.09
C ALA A 256 4.75 -18.71 -10.57
N SER A 257 5.31 -19.77 -11.11
CA SER A 257 5.57 -19.93 -12.55
C SER A 257 5.53 -21.40 -12.91
N GLY A 258 5.35 -21.70 -14.19
CA GLY A 258 5.37 -23.09 -14.68
C GLY A 258 4.90 -23.20 -16.13
N GLU A 259 4.85 -24.43 -16.59
CA GLU A 259 4.38 -24.77 -17.93
C GLU A 259 2.86 -24.94 -17.95
N LEU A 260 2.25 -24.71 -19.11
CA LEU A 260 0.83 -24.85 -19.36
C LEU A 260 0.56 -25.99 -20.34
N ILE A 261 -0.47 -26.76 -20.04
CA ILE A 261 -1.04 -27.78 -20.97
C ILE A 261 -2.53 -27.48 -21.17
N ARG A 262 -3.07 -28.05 -22.23
CA ARG A 262 -4.51 -28.05 -22.46
C ARG A 262 -5.18 -29.22 -21.73
N CYS A 263 -6.27 -28.90 -21.03
CA CYS A 263 -7.09 -29.91 -20.37
C CYS A 263 -7.74 -30.84 -21.41
N ASP A 264 -7.58 -32.16 -21.28
CA ASP A 264 -8.12 -33.15 -22.21
C ASP A 264 -9.65 -33.12 -22.35
N ARG A 265 -10.36 -32.53 -21.38
CA ARG A 265 -11.83 -32.46 -21.38
C ARG A 265 -12.41 -31.17 -21.88
N CYS A 266 -11.90 -30.01 -21.44
CA CYS A 266 -12.48 -28.70 -21.73
C CYS A 266 -11.55 -27.79 -22.55
N ASN A 267 -10.35 -28.28 -22.90
CA ASN A 267 -9.34 -27.56 -23.67
C ASN A 267 -8.84 -26.24 -23.03
N ALA A 268 -9.21 -25.96 -21.76
CA ALA A 268 -8.69 -24.82 -21.03
C ALA A 268 -7.22 -25.03 -20.66
N LEU A 269 -6.42 -23.95 -20.68
CA LEU A 269 -5.05 -23.98 -20.23
C LEU A 269 -5.00 -24.19 -18.71
N THR A 270 -4.13 -25.07 -18.25
CA THR A 270 -3.88 -25.37 -16.83
C THR A 270 -2.40 -25.66 -16.62
N ALA A 271 -1.87 -25.39 -15.43
CA ALA A 271 -0.48 -25.70 -15.11
C ALA A 271 -0.23 -27.22 -15.21
N VAL A 272 0.94 -27.55 -15.73
CA VAL A 272 1.43 -28.94 -15.75
C VAL A 272 1.57 -29.44 -14.33
N GLN A 273 0.97 -30.60 -14.04
CA GLN A 273 1.13 -31.28 -12.76
C GLN A 273 1.40 -32.75 -13.00
N PRO A 274 2.31 -33.40 -12.23
CA PRO A 274 2.62 -34.80 -12.42
C PRO A 274 1.38 -35.69 -12.42
N GLY A 275 1.19 -36.45 -13.48
CA GLY A 275 0.10 -37.45 -13.63
C GLY A 275 -1.29 -36.83 -13.87
N LYS A 276 -1.45 -35.51 -14.00
CA LYS A 276 -2.75 -34.86 -14.22
C LYS A 276 -2.85 -34.29 -15.64
N LYS A 277 -3.89 -34.69 -16.35
CA LYS A 277 -4.24 -34.16 -17.68
C LYS A 277 -5.53 -33.33 -17.69
N LEU A 278 -6.23 -33.29 -16.55
CA LEU A 278 -7.47 -32.52 -16.39
C LEU A 278 -7.22 -31.28 -15.53
N CYS A 279 -7.87 -30.18 -15.88
CA CYS A 279 -7.90 -29.01 -15.01
C CYS A 279 -8.70 -29.32 -13.72
N PRO A 280 -8.48 -28.58 -12.59
CA PRO A 280 -9.17 -28.85 -11.32
C PRO A 280 -10.68 -28.91 -11.43
N ALA A 281 -11.30 -28.06 -12.26
CA ALA A 281 -12.74 -28.05 -12.46
C ALA A 281 -13.26 -29.32 -13.14
N CYS A 282 -12.51 -29.84 -14.14
CA CYS A 282 -12.88 -31.08 -14.83
C CYS A 282 -12.61 -32.32 -13.97
N GLU A 283 -11.55 -32.30 -13.17
CA GLU A 283 -11.26 -33.36 -12.20
C GLU A 283 -12.34 -33.43 -11.12
N TYR A 284 -12.73 -32.29 -10.57
CA TYR A 284 -13.83 -32.22 -9.61
C TYR A 284 -15.15 -32.72 -10.19
N ARG A 285 -15.52 -32.30 -11.42
CA ARG A 285 -16.72 -32.77 -12.09
C ARG A 285 -16.69 -34.30 -12.43
N ARG A 286 -15.50 -34.87 -12.62
CA ARG A 286 -15.34 -36.30 -12.84
C ARG A 286 -15.67 -37.10 -11.57
N SER A 287 -15.19 -36.63 -10.43
CA SER A 287 -15.43 -37.27 -9.12
C SER A 287 -16.82 -36.90 -8.50
N HIS A 288 -17.47 -35.86 -8.98
CA HIS A 288 -18.77 -35.40 -8.48
C HIS A 288 -19.76 -35.12 -9.61
N PRO A 289 -20.17 -36.10 -10.41
CA PRO A 289 -20.95 -35.90 -11.64
C PRO A 289 -22.33 -35.28 -11.40
N PHE A 290 -22.91 -35.49 -10.20
CA PHE A 290 -24.22 -34.95 -9.81
C PHE A 290 -24.15 -33.99 -8.62
N GLY A 291 -22.96 -33.55 -8.24
CA GLY A 291 -22.78 -32.79 -7.01
C GLY A 291 -22.73 -31.28 -7.25
N ALA A 292 -23.61 -30.55 -6.56
CA ALA A 292 -23.53 -29.11 -6.40
C ALA A 292 -22.62 -28.70 -5.23
N LYS A 293 -21.71 -29.57 -4.78
CA LYS A 293 -20.81 -29.24 -3.68
C LYS A 293 -19.69 -28.30 -4.16
N LEU A 294 -19.40 -27.30 -3.34
CA LEU A 294 -18.26 -26.43 -3.55
C LEU A 294 -16.94 -27.23 -3.50
N PRO A 295 -15.92 -26.87 -4.33
CA PRO A 295 -14.59 -27.43 -4.22
C PRO A 295 -14.04 -27.31 -2.79
N PRO A 296 -13.19 -28.24 -2.32
CA PRO A 296 -12.71 -28.30 -0.94
C PRO A 296 -12.13 -26.96 -0.42
N GLY A 297 -11.35 -26.25 -1.21
CA GLY A 297 -10.79 -24.94 -0.82
C GLY A 297 -11.84 -23.87 -0.61
N LEU A 298 -12.91 -23.89 -1.40
CA LEU A 298 -14.04 -22.93 -1.23
C LEU A 298 -14.96 -23.33 -0.06
N GLN A 299 -15.05 -24.63 0.27
CA GLN A 299 -15.80 -25.08 1.45
C GLN A 299 -15.15 -24.60 2.73
N GLN A 300 -13.83 -24.71 2.88
CA GLN A 300 -13.11 -24.21 4.04
C GLN A 300 -13.31 -22.71 4.23
N ASN A 301 -13.19 -21.93 3.17
CA ASN A 301 -13.36 -20.48 3.22
C ASN A 301 -14.81 -20.07 3.53
N TYR A 302 -15.81 -20.84 3.06
CA TYR A 302 -17.21 -20.61 3.38
C TYR A 302 -17.53 -20.89 4.87
N LEU A 303 -16.96 -21.94 5.44
CA LEU A 303 -17.12 -22.29 6.86
C LEU A 303 -16.39 -21.27 7.76
N LEU A 304 -15.19 -20.82 7.39
CA LEU A 304 -14.46 -19.79 8.13
C LEU A 304 -15.15 -18.43 8.07
N GLY A 305 -15.83 -18.10 6.95
CA GLY A 305 -16.61 -16.88 6.80
C GLY A 305 -17.84 -16.81 7.70
N LYS A 306 -18.42 -17.95 8.09
CA LYS A 306 -19.51 -18.00 9.07
C LYS A 306 -19.08 -17.66 10.50
N ASN A 307 -17.81 -17.92 10.84
CA ASN A 307 -17.25 -17.61 12.17
C ASN A 307 -16.79 -16.15 12.32
N ARG A 308 -16.77 -15.35 11.22
CA ARG A 308 -16.42 -13.90 11.27
C ARG A 308 -17.61 -12.98 11.62
N LYS A 309 -18.79 -13.53 11.88
CA LYS A 309 -20.00 -12.76 12.25
C LYS A 309 -20.41 -12.94 13.72
N GLN A 310 -19.45 -13.29 14.58
CA GLN A 310 -19.64 -13.22 16.05
C GLN A 310 -18.63 -12.25 16.66
#